data_cb3ff52394f42f40fbac9f613ce2152b
#
_entry.id   cb3ff52394f42f40fbac9f613ce2152b
#
_cell.length_a   1.000
_cell.length_b   1.000
_cell.length_c   1.000
_cell.angle_alpha   90.00
_cell.angle_beta   90.00
_cell.angle_gamma   90.00
#
_symmetry.space_group_name_H-M   'P 1'
#
loop_
_entity.id
_entity.type
_entity.pdbx_description
1 polymer ?
#
loop_
_entity_poly.entity_id
_entity_poly.type
_entity_poly.pdbx_seq_one_letter_code
_entity_poly.pdbx_strand_id
1 'polypeptide(L)'
;PVAFTKNGQIKGVTVDKALVFYGVRYADPPVGAYRWKPPRPVSPWPGVYDASFPRPACMQVCRGSNSSECPKMQVSEDCLYLNIFVPLDLNFTSPLWRPLPVMVWIHGGDFIAGSASKPVYDGRFISNFTRTVVVNVEYRLAFGFLVSGKDPLSSTTGNYGILDQQAALFWVQQNIAAFGGDPSKVTIFGESAGAQSVSLHLMIHSSKPLFKQAVLQSLPFSIPLKTHDALRLGKDFAKETNCSASDFVCLLSLAPQAVLAAQMKTSKVVNPFRFLEVFETWGPHIDGELITEQAITAFQKGDWQKEKALLLTTSEEGVLFVYGVFAKPVSVVEATVYIAAIFKQHSLRILHKYLPLYKEADRRNMLTQIVTDYVFLCPSRRSARAGTAAGGHVWMYVFDHVSSDRSVWSGLTFCYEHVCHGAELPFLFDSAPVANYSLTLPEKLLSNRMLCYWGAFAHTGDPSSRVQQTVFCREQRLPVWPRYSDTSGWLVMNLTVRLHAQVGTRNHICDFWDQLG
;
A
#
# COMPACT_ATOMS: atom_id res chain seq x y z
N PRO A 1 25.84 -10.63 11.30
CA PRO A 1 25.46 -11.66 10.33
C PRO A 1 25.82 -11.27 8.91
N VAL A 2 26.28 -12.22 8.12
CA VAL A 2 26.65 -12.01 6.72
C VAL A 2 25.85 -12.99 5.86
N ALA A 3 25.17 -12.46 4.85
CA ALA A 3 24.43 -13.25 3.87
C ALA A 3 25.20 -13.26 2.54
N PHE A 4 25.15 -14.39 1.84
CA PHE A 4 25.85 -14.60 0.57
C PHE A 4 24.82 -14.61 -0.56
N THR A 5 24.70 -13.49 -1.28
CA THR A 5 23.79 -13.37 -2.42
C THR A 5 24.52 -13.63 -3.74
N LYS A 6 23.76 -13.75 -4.81
CA LYS A 6 24.33 -13.92 -6.17
C LYS A 6 25.22 -12.76 -6.61
N ASN A 7 25.00 -11.57 -6.03
CA ASN A 7 25.72 -10.36 -6.40
C ASN A 7 26.88 -10.02 -5.46
N GLY A 8 26.97 -10.67 -4.31
CA GLY A 8 28.02 -10.44 -3.33
C GLY A 8 27.57 -10.68 -1.90
N GLN A 9 28.47 -10.43 -0.98
CA GLN A 9 28.23 -10.58 0.46
C GLN A 9 27.57 -9.32 1.03
N ILE A 10 26.67 -9.53 1.98
CA ILE A 10 25.92 -8.43 2.64
C ILE A 10 26.00 -8.65 4.14
N LYS A 11 26.49 -7.63 4.86
CA LYS A 11 26.57 -7.65 6.32
C LYS A 11 25.46 -6.81 6.93
N GLY A 12 24.62 -7.46 7.72
CA GLY A 12 23.56 -6.80 8.49
C GLY A 12 23.96 -6.48 9.92
N VAL A 13 22.96 -6.16 10.71
CA VAL A 13 23.12 -5.78 12.13
C VAL A 13 22.10 -6.54 12.98
N THR A 14 22.48 -6.85 14.21
CA THR A 14 21.56 -7.43 15.20
C THR A 14 20.88 -6.30 15.96
N VAL A 15 19.55 -6.31 15.97
CA VAL A 15 18.73 -5.37 16.75
C VAL A 15 17.85 -6.16 17.71
N ASP A 16 17.06 -5.46 18.54
CA ASP A 16 16.05 -6.14 19.34
C ASP A 16 15.05 -6.86 18.42
N LYS A 17 14.77 -8.13 18.68
CA LYS A 17 13.83 -9.01 17.99
C LYS A 17 14.25 -9.52 16.61
N ALA A 18 15.27 -8.97 15.96
CA ALA A 18 15.59 -9.38 14.58
C ALA A 18 17.06 -9.19 14.22
N LEU A 19 17.48 -9.90 13.17
CA LEU A 19 18.64 -9.57 12.36
C LEU A 19 18.13 -8.71 11.22
N VAL A 20 18.76 -7.57 10.96
CA VAL A 20 18.28 -6.62 9.94
C VAL A 20 19.37 -6.33 8.93
N PHE A 21 18.98 -6.33 7.67
CA PHE A 21 19.81 -5.89 6.54
C PHE A 21 19.14 -4.65 5.96
N TYR A 22 19.70 -3.47 6.27
CA TYR A 22 19.16 -2.21 5.82
C TYR A 22 19.74 -1.80 4.47
N GLY A 23 18.90 -1.21 3.61
CA GLY A 23 19.35 -0.55 2.40
C GLY A 23 20.07 -1.46 1.42
N VAL A 24 19.57 -2.67 1.22
CA VAL A 24 20.09 -3.63 0.25
C VAL A 24 19.64 -3.21 -1.14
N ARG A 25 20.59 -3.06 -2.08
CA ARG A 25 20.26 -2.74 -3.48
C ARG A 25 19.58 -3.92 -4.16
N TYR A 26 18.44 -3.66 -4.78
CA TYR A 26 17.78 -4.66 -5.64
C TYR A 26 17.86 -4.32 -7.14
N ALA A 27 18.32 -3.13 -7.46
CA ALA A 27 18.54 -2.64 -8.82
C ALA A 27 19.65 -1.58 -8.79
N ASP A 28 20.28 -1.33 -9.93
CA ASP A 28 21.27 -0.26 -10.05
C ASP A 28 20.59 1.12 -9.94
N PRO A 29 21.30 2.18 -9.50
CA PRO A 29 20.73 3.50 -9.35
C PRO A 29 20.07 4.03 -10.63
N PRO A 30 18.79 4.46 -10.59
CA PRO A 30 18.09 5.01 -11.75
C PRO A 30 18.39 6.50 -11.91
N VAL A 31 19.64 6.86 -12.09
CA VAL A 31 20.12 8.24 -12.11
C VAL A 31 20.69 8.59 -13.48
N GLY A 32 20.77 9.89 -13.78
CA GLY A 32 21.32 10.40 -15.05
C GLY A 32 20.50 9.93 -16.23
N ALA A 33 21.15 9.25 -17.18
CA ALA A 33 20.49 8.73 -18.39
C ALA A 33 19.47 7.63 -18.10
N TYR A 34 19.48 7.07 -16.90
CA TYR A 34 18.56 6.01 -16.49
C TYR A 34 17.32 6.51 -15.75
N ARG A 35 17.23 7.82 -15.53
CA ARG A 35 15.99 8.45 -15.10
C ARG A 35 14.90 8.17 -16.13
N TRP A 36 13.68 7.84 -15.68
CA TRP A 36 12.55 7.47 -16.55
C TRP A 36 12.83 6.27 -17.48
N LYS A 37 13.51 5.29 -16.93
CA LYS A 37 13.72 3.99 -17.56
C LYS A 37 13.39 2.86 -16.59
N PRO A 38 13.06 1.66 -17.11
CA PRO A 38 12.89 0.49 -16.26
C PRO A 38 14.11 0.23 -15.38
N PRO A 39 13.92 -0.37 -14.20
CA PRO A 39 15.05 -0.71 -13.32
C PRO A 39 15.98 -1.71 -13.99
N ARG A 40 17.28 -1.56 -13.74
CA ARG A 40 18.31 -2.47 -14.23
C ARG A 40 18.73 -3.43 -13.14
N PRO A 41 19.05 -4.70 -13.46
CA PRO A 41 19.58 -5.63 -12.47
C PRO A 41 20.76 -5.03 -11.70
N VAL A 42 20.86 -5.35 -10.42
CA VAL A 42 21.93 -4.83 -9.59
C VAL A 42 23.29 -5.40 -10.03
N SER A 43 24.29 -4.52 -10.14
CA SER A 43 25.66 -4.92 -10.47
C SER A 43 26.32 -5.65 -9.31
N PRO A 44 27.09 -6.70 -9.55
CA PRO A 44 27.84 -7.38 -8.52
C PRO A 44 28.91 -6.47 -7.91
N TRP A 45 29.28 -6.72 -6.65
CA TRP A 45 30.29 -5.96 -5.95
C TRP A 45 31.34 -6.86 -5.32
N PRO A 46 32.59 -6.39 -5.19
CA PRO A 46 33.63 -7.08 -4.43
C PRO A 46 33.46 -6.78 -2.94
N GLY A 47 33.97 -7.66 -2.10
CA GLY A 47 33.95 -7.46 -0.66
C GLY A 47 32.58 -7.61 -0.03
N VAL A 48 32.38 -6.99 1.11
CA VAL A 48 31.16 -7.10 1.91
C VAL A 48 30.42 -5.77 1.89
N TYR A 49 29.16 -5.79 1.42
CA TYR A 49 28.29 -4.63 1.44
C TYR A 49 27.80 -4.37 2.87
N ASP A 50 27.94 -3.13 3.34
CA ASP A 50 27.50 -2.74 4.68
C ASP A 50 26.00 -2.40 4.68
N ALA A 51 25.18 -3.31 5.18
CA ALA A 51 23.74 -3.16 5.34
C ALA A 51 23.35 -2.90 6.80
N SER A 52 24.17 -2.17 7.54
CA SER A 52 23.93 -1.86 8.95
C SER A 52 23.13 -0.60 9.22
N PHE A 53 22.79 0.18 8.19
CA PHE A 53 22.06 1.43 8.32
C PHE A 53 21.09 1.64 7.14
N PRO A 54 19.94 2.32 7.36
CA PRO A 54 19.00 2.61 6.28
C PRO A 54 19.59 3.54 5.22
N ARG A 55 19.12 3.41 3.98
CA ARG A 55 19.52 4.24 2.84
C ARG A 55 18.41 5.27 2.54
N PRO A 56 18.70 6.29 1.67
CA PRO A 56 17.73 7.35 1.37
C PRO A 56 16.42 6.83 0.79
N ALA A 57 15.34 7.53 1.13
CA ALA A 57 14.05 7.36 0.49
C ALA A 57 14.06 7.93 -0.94
N CYS A 58 13.11 7.53 -1.76
CA CYS A 58 12.94 8.08 -3.10
C CYS A 58 12.50 9.55 -3.04
N MET A 59 12.78 10.30 -4.11
CA MET A 59 12.54 11.75 -4.18
C MET A 59 11.10 12.08 -3.84
N GLN A 60 10.92 12.96 -2.86
CA GLN A 60 9.64 13.41 -2.34
C GLN A 60 9.82 14.66 -1.50
N VAL A 61 8.72 15.38 -1.25
CA VAL A 61 8.73 16.49 -0.31
C VAL A 61 8.39 15.99 1.08
N CYS A 62 9.34 16.17 2.00
CA CYS A 62 9.12 15.85 3.41
C CYS A 62 8.48 17.05 4.10
N ARG A 63 7.23 16.92 4.53
CA ARG A 63 6.51 17.99 5.23
C ARG A 63 6.93 18.05 6.69
N GLY A 64 7.68 19.11 7.05
CA GLY A 64 8.06 19.41 8.43
C GLY A 64 9.17 18.53 8.99
N SER A 65 9.88 19.06 10.01
CA SER A 65 10.96 18.37 10.70
C SER A 65 10.50 17.19 11.57
N ASN A 66 9.18 17.10 11.82
CA ASN A 66 8.57 16.08 12.67
C ASN A 66 7.65 15.13 11.88
N SER A 67 7.66 15.18 10.54
CA SER A 67 6.79 14.29 9.80
C SER A 67 7.33 12.88 9.85
N SER A 68 6.50 11.97 10.34
CA SER A 68 6.77 10.53 10.33
C SER A 68 6.80 9.95 8.91
N GLU A 69 6.53 10.76 7.88
CA GLU A 69 6.47 10.34 6.48
C GLU A 69 7.84 10.23 5.84
N CYS A 70 8.78 11.12 6.23
CA CYS A 70 10.16 10.99 5.81
C CYS A 70 10.99 10.52 6.99
N PRO A 71 11.78 9.47 6.84
CA PRO A 71 12.80 9.16 7.83
C PRO A 71 13.70 10.38 8.00
N LYS A 72 14.39 10.50 9.14
CA LYS A 72 15.41 11.51 9.41
C LYS A 72 16.50 11.54 8.33
N MET A 73 16.32 10.79 7.28
CA MET A 73 17.23 10.52 6.20
C MET A 73 16.90 11.35 4.98
N GLN A 74 17.92 11.60 4.22
CA GLN A 74 17.83 12.34 2.98
C GLN A 74 17.00 11.57 1.95
N VAL A 75 16.42 12.30 1.01
CA VAL A 75 15.81 11.74 -0.19
C VAL A 75 16.82 11.77 -1.32
N SER A 76 16.74 10.82 -2.24
CA SER A 76 17.66 10.71 -3.37
C SER A 76 16.98 10.01 -4.55
N GLU A 77 17.45 10.28 -5.76
CA GLU A 77 17.09 9.45 -6.91
C GLU A 77 17.72 8.05 -6.82
N ASP A 78 18.87 7.94 -6.15
CA ASP A 78 19.47 6.64 -5.82
C ASP A 78 18.76 6.06 -4.60
N CYS A 79 17.63 5.39 -4.86
CA CYS A 79 16.72 4.96 -3.81
C CYS A 79 16.19 3.53 -3.96
N LEU A 80 16.66 2.76 -4.93
CA LEU A 80 16.12 1.41 -5.16
C LEU A 80 16.73 0.40 -4.20
N TYR A 81 16.28 0.48 -2.96
CA TYR A 81 16.73 -0.34 -1.84
C TYR A 81 15.57 -1.09 -1.21
N LEU A 82 15.90 -2.15 -0.48
CA LEU A 82 14.96 -2.84 0.39
C LEU A 82 15.61 -3.14 1.74
N ASN A 83 14.77 -3.30 2.77
CA ASN A 83 15.19 -3.71 4.11
C ASN A 83 14.70 -5.13 4.36
N ILE A 84 15.52 -5.95 4.99
CA ILE A 84 15.20 -7.35 5.28
C ILE A 84 15.27 -7.59 6.79
N PHE A 85 14.20 -8.12 7.38
CA PHE A 85 14.09 -8.44 8.79
C PHE A 85 13.96 -9.96 8.94
N VAL A 86 14.85 -10.54 9.74
CA VAL A 86 14.94 -11.99 9.91
C VAL A 86 14.93 -12.32 11.41
N PRO A 87 14.25 -13.39 11.86
CA PRO A 87 14.26 -13.76 13.27
C PRO A 87 15.69 -14.02 13.80
N LEU A 88 15.94 -13.62 15.06
CA LEU A 88 17.27 -13.63 15.68
C LEU A 88 17.95 -15.00 15.72
N ASP A 89 17.17 -16.06 15.83
CA ASP A 89 17.67 -17.42 16.02
C ASP A 89 18.07 -18.13 14.72
N LEU A 90 17.94 -17.47 13.57
CA LEU A 90 18.37 -18.06 12.30
C LEU A 90 19.89 -18.02 12.16
N ASN A 91 20.44 -19.15 11.70
CA ASN A 91 21.85 -19.32 11.44
C ASN A 91 22.11 -19.31 9.93
N PHE A 92 22.85 -18.31 9.45
CA PHE A 92 23.17 -18.17 8.03
C PHE A 92 24.35 -19.04 7.57
N THR A 93 25.01 -19.75 8.49
CA THR A 93 26.18 -20.61 8.17
C THR A 93 25.78 -22.03 7.76
N SER A 94 24.51 -22.40 7.98
CA SER A 94 23.97 -23.73 7.65
C SER A 94 22.73 -23.60 6.80
N PRO A 95 22.49 -24.47 5.80
CA PRO A 95 21.24 -24.51 5.10
C PRO A 95 20.07 -24.73 6.06
N LEU A 96 18.98 -23.95 5.87
CA LEU A 96 17.79 -24.15 6.68
C LEU A 96 17.02 -25.38 6.21
N TRP A 97 16.68 -26.26 7.15
CA TRP A 97 15.81 -27.40 6.87
C TRP A 97 14.41 -26.96 6.46
N ARG A 98 13.95 -25.84 7.02
CA ARG A 98 12.63 -25.27 6.74
C ARG A 98 12.78 -23.77 6.57
N PRO A 99 12.95 -23.28 5.35
CA PRO A 99 12.99 -21.86 5.11
C PRO A 99 11.64 -21.22 5.49
N LEU A 100 11.70 -19.97 5.92
CA LEU A 100 10.54 -19.25 6.42
C LEU A 100 9.76 -18.58 5.28
N PRO A 101 8.44 -18.45 5.41
CA PRO A 101 7.68 -17.63 4.48
C PRO A 101 8.19 -16.20 4.45
N VAL A 102 7.97 -15.52 3.33
CA VAL A 102 8.43 -14.15 3.10
C VAL A 102 7.21 -13.24 3.00
N MET A 103 7.26 -12.12 3.69
CA MET A 103 6.23 -11.08 3.61
C MET A 103 6.86 -9.81 3.04
N VAL A 104 6.44 -9.38 1.87
CA VAL A 104 6.97 -8.20 1.19
C VAL A 104 5.99 -7.04 1.34
N TRP A 105 6.42 -5.99 2.05
CA TRP A 105 5.63 -4.80 2.30
C TRP A 105 5.88 -3.74 1.23
N ILE A 106 4.76 -3.24 0.65
CA ILE A 106 4.76 -2.13 -0.30
C ILE A 106 4.02 -0.97 0.38
N HIS A 107 4.75 0.08 0.71
CA HIS A 107 4.20 1.21 1.45
C HIS A 107 3.25 2.06 0.61
N GLY A 108 2.37 2.79 1.30
CA GLY A 108 1.50 3.80 0.73
C GLY A 108 2.11 5.20 0.75
N GLY A 109 1.32 6.19 0.45
CA GLY A 109 1.70 7.60 0.38
C GLY A 109 1.27 8.27 -0.92
N ASP A 110 0.18 7.82 -1.51
CA ASP A 110 -0.46 8.40 -2.70
C ASP A 110 0.47 8.45 -3.93
N PHE A 111 1.47 7.56 -3.98
CA PHE A 111 2.53 7.54 -5.00
C PHE A 111 3.39 8.81 -5.06
N ILE A 112 3.34 9.67 -4.07
CA ILE A 112 4.15 10.90 -3.99
C ILE A 112 5.03 10.98 -2.76
N ALA A 113 4.81 10.12 -1.78
CA ALA A 113 5.53 10.13 -0.51
C ALA A 113 5.63 8.72 0.07
N GLY A 114 6.39 8.59 1.14
CA GLY A 114 6.53 7.34 1.89
C GLY A 114 7.93 6.75 1.79
N SER A 115 8.20 5.80 2.66
CA SER A 115 9.49 5.12 2.71
C SER A 115 9.36 3.76 3.37
N ALA A 116 10.15 2.81 2.89
CA ALA A 116 10.31 1.50 3.51
C ALA A 116 10.92 1.60 4.92
N SER A 117 11.61 2.69 5.22
CA SER A 117 12.29 2.93 6.50
C SER A 117 11.49 3.79 7.47
N LYS A 118 10.23 4.09 7.17
CA LYS A 118 9.34 4.78 8.11
C LYS A 118 9.23 3.95 9.40
N PRO A 119 9.43 4.55 10.59
CA PRO A 119 9.48 3.78 11.85
C PRO A 119 8.26 2.89 12.11
N VAL A 120 7.06 3.31 11.71
CA VAL A 120 5.86 2.49 11.88
C VAL A 120 5.94 1.18 11.08
N TYR A 121 6.68 1.15 9.97
CA TYR A 121 6.84 -0.04 9.13
C TYR A 121 7.97 -0.96 9.55
N ASP A 122 8.60 -0.72 10.69
CA ASP A 122 9.69 -1.57 11.17
C ASP A 122 9.22 -3.02 11.28
N GLY A 123 9.83 -3.88 10.48
CA GLY A 123 9.39 -5.26 10.31
C GLY A 123 9.91 -6.24 11.36
N ARG A 124 10.74 -5.79 12.32
CA ARG A 124 11.34 -6.69 13.33
C ARG A 124 10.31 -7.42 14.18
N PHE A 125 9.19 -6.75 14.51
CA PHE A 125 8.17 -7.33 15.38
C PHE A 125 7.31 -8.34 14.62
N ILE A 126 6.91 -8.05 13.39
CA ILE A 126 6.23 -9.01 12.52
C ILE A 126 7.11 -10.24 12.31
N SER A 127 8.36 -10.04 11.93
CA SER A 127 9.30 -11.12 11.65
C SER A 127 9.45 -12.05 12.87
N ASN A 128 9.70 -11.47 14.04
CA ASN A 128 9.87 -12.24 15.27
C ASN A 128 8.60 -13.00 15.65
N PHE A 129 7.44 -12.32 15.62
CA PHE A 129 6.17 -12.89 16.07
C PHE A 129 5.65 -13.96 15.11
N THR A 130 5.66 -13.69 13.82
CA THR A 130 5.08 -14.57 12.80
C THR A 130 6.06 -15.61 12.25
N ARG A 131 7.32 -15.53 12.63
CA ARG A 131 8.37 -16.41 12.10
C ARG A 131 8.42 -16.34 10.58
N THR A 132 8.60 -15.12 10.08
CA THR A 132 8.71 -14.83 8.64
C THR A 132 9.91 -13.94 8.37
N VAL A 133 10.35 -13.93 7.12
CA VAL A 133 11.32 -12.95 6.62
C VAL A 133 10.51 -11.78 6.06
N VAL A 134 10.66 -10.59 6.64
CA VAL A 134 9.93 -9.40 6.22
C VAL A 134 10.82 -8.54 5.34
N VAL A 135 10.32 -8.13 4.19
CA VAL A 135 11.05 -7.30 3.23
C VAL A 135 10.23 -6.03 2.97
N ASN A 136 10.83 -4.87 3.26
CA ASN A 136 10.20 -3.57 2.98
C ASN A 136 10.87 -2.95 1.77
N VAL A 137 10.09 -2.50 0.78
CA VAL A 137 10.59 -2.10 -0.53
C VAL A 137 10.43 -0.59 -0.74
N GLU A 138 11.52 0.06 -1.15
CA GLU A 138 11.48 1.40 -1.74
C GLU A 138 11.17 1.29 -3.24
N TYR A 139 10.43 2.25 -3.79
CA TYR A 139 10.13 2.30 -5.22
C TYR A 139 9.96 3.76 -5.65
N ARG A 140 10.25 4.06 -6.91
CA ARG A 140 10.15 5.43 -7.42
C ARG A 140 8.72 5.96 -7.33
N LEU A 141 8.62 7.20 -6.88
CA LEU A 141 7.36 7.91 -6.61
C LEU A 141 7.12 8.97 -7.69
N ALA A 142 5.94 9.51 -7.73
CA ALA A 142 5.51 10.66 -8.53
C ALA A 142 6.08 10.70 -9.95
N PHE A 143 7.13 11.49 -10.20
CA PHE A 143 7.71 11.58 -11.55
C PHE A 143 8.26 10.24 -12.08
N GLY A 144 8.43 9.24 -11.24
CA GLY A 144 8.68 7.85 -11.64
C GLY A 144 7.50 7.23 -12.41
N PHE A 145 6.39 7.95 -12.52
CA PHE A 145 5.22 7.58 -13.33
C PHE A 145 5.00 8.53 -14.50
N LEU A 146 6.00 9.32 -14.86
CA LEU A 146 5.93 10.29 -15.95
C LEU A 146 5.66 9.61 -17.29
N VAL A 147 4.64 10.09 -17.99
CA VAL A 147 4.33 9.71 -19.37
C VAL A 147 4.58 10.93 -20.25
N SER A 148 5.49 10.82 -21.22
CA SER A 148 5.84 11.94 -22.09
C SER A 148 6.37 11.45 -23.43
N GLY A 149 6.09 12.22 -24.49
CA GLY A 149 6.58 11.97 -25.83
C GLY A 149 5.76 10.95 -26.61
N LYS A 150 5.97 10.94 -27.93
CA LYS A 150 5.30 10.02 -28.86
C LYS A 150 6.29 9.07 -29.56
N ASP A 151 7.58 9.40 -29.50
CA ASP A 151 8.64 8.60 -30.14
C ASP A 151 9.09 7.50 -29.20
N PRO A 152 9.09 6.21 -29.62
CA PRO A 152 9.57 5.11 -28.78
C PRO A 152 11.00 5.26 -28.28
N LEU A 153 11.84 6.02 -28.98
CA LEU A 153 13.24 6.24 -28.59
C LEU A 153 13.43 7.43 -27.65
N SER A 154 12.50 8.40 -27.65
CA SER A 154 12.58 9.63 -26.87
C SER A 154 11.32 9.89 -26.08
N SER A 155 10.68 8.83 -25.57
CA SER A 155 9.46 8.91 -24.77
C SER A 155 9.63 8.14 -23.46
N THR A 156 8.82 8.50 -22.46
CA THR A 156 8.65 7.71 -21.25
C THR A 156 7.27 7.07 -21.25
N THR A 157 7.21 5.79 -20.89
CA THR A 157 5.96 5.03 -20.85
C THR A 157 5.30 5.05 -19.47
N GLY A 158 5.99 5.57 -18.46
CA GLY A 158 5.50 5.58 -17.08
C GLY A 158 5.59 4.23 -16.40
N ASN A 159 4.89 4.09 -15.26
CA ASN A 159 4.82 2.86 -14.47
C ASN A 159 6.17 2.36 -13.92
N TYR A 160 7.19 3.20 -13.86
CA TYR A 160 8.52 2.79 -13.41
C TYR A 160 8.54 2.37 -11.95
N GLY A 161 7.73 3.03 -11.09
CA GLY A 161 7.59 2.62 -9.70
C GLY A 161 7.02 1.21 -9.56
N ILE A 162 6.08 0.82 -10.40
CA ILE A 162 5.52 -0.54 -10.42
C ILE A 162 6.58 -1.53 -10.93
N LEU A 163 7.34 -1.16 -11.94
CA LEU A 163 8.45 -1.97 -12.44
C LEU A 163 9.55 -2.15 -11.39
N ASP A 164 9.81 -1.12 -10.59
CA ASP A 164 10.74 -1.20 -9.46
C ASP A 164 10.25 -2.24 -8.44
N GLN A 165 8.98 -2.22 -8.11
CA GLN A 165 8.38 -3.21 -7.20
C GLN A 165 8.52 -4.62 -7.77
N GLN A 166 8.28 -4.79 -9.06
CA GLN A 166 8.45 -6.08 -9.74
C GLN A 166 9.92 -6.54 -9.70
N ALA A 167 10.85 -5.62 -9.91
CA ALA A 167 12.29 -5.92 -9.80
C ALA A 167 12.67 -6.34 -8.38
N ALA A 168 12.09 -5.71 -7.35
CA ALA A 168 12.30 -6.11 -5.97
C ALA A 168 11.77 -7.53 -5.70
N LEU A 169 10.58 -7.85 -6.21
CA LEU A 169 10.01 -9.19 -6.08
C LEU A 169 10.87 -10.23 -6.80
N PHE A 170 11.40 -9.88 -7.96
CA PHE A 170 12.32 -10.75 -8.69
C PHE A 170 13.63 -10.97 -7.90
N TRP A 171 14.16 -9.90 -7.31
CA TRP A 171 15.34 -10.00 -6.43
C TRP A 171 15.08 -10.95 -5.26
N VAL A 172 13.89 -10.87 -4.65
CA VAL A 172 13.46 -11.76 -3.57
C VAL A 172 13.49 -13.22 -4.05
N GLN A 173 12.93 -13.50 -5.22
CA GLN A 173 12.94 -14.84 -5.79
C GLN A 173 14.36 -15.39 -5.92
N GLN A 174 15.30 -14.56 -6.33
CA GLN A 174 16.68 -15.00 -6.56
C GLN A 174 17.53 -15.08 -5.32
N ASN A 175 17.28 -14.26 -4.29
CA ASN A 175 18.23 -14.05 -3.21
C ASN A 175 17.71 -14.33 -1.81
N ILE A 176 16.39 -14.41 -1.60
CA ILE A 176 15.86 -14.45 -0.22
C ILE A 176 16.20 -15.74 0.51
N ALA A 177 16.53 -16.81 -0.21
CA ALA A 177 17.00 -18.06 0.40
C ALA A 177 18.28 -17.84 1.21
N ALA A 178 19.14 -16.91 0.79
CA ALA A 178 20.37 -16.56 1.54
C ALA A 178 20.07 -15.91 2.90
N PHE A 179 18.84 -15.46 3.11
CA PHE A 179 18.37 -14.83 4.35
C PHE A 179 17.42 -15.75 5.12
N GLY A 180 17.30 -16.99 4.72
CA GLY A 180 16.42 -17.97 5.36
C GLY A 180 14.98 -17.94 4.89
N GLY A 181 14.68 -17.21 3.82
CA GLY A 181 13.34 -17.11 3.24
C GLY A 181 13.09 -18.17 2.17
N ASP A 182 11.82 -18.53 2.03
CA ASP A 182 11.35 -19.47 0.99
C ASP A 182 10.75 -18.68 -0.17
N PRO A 183 11.41 -18.65 -1.34
CA PRO A 183 10.89 -17.91 -2.48
C PRO A 183 9.57 -18.46 -3.03
N SER A 184 9.20 -19.70 -2.70
CA SER A 184 7.91 -20.28 -3.09
C SER A 184 6.76 -19.86 -2.17
N LYS A 185 7.04 -19.17 -1.05
CA LYS A 185 6.06 -18.77 -0.04
C LYS A 185 6.12 -17.26 0.19
N VAL A 186 5.94 -16.48 -0.86
CA VAL A 186 5.95 -15.03 -0.80
C VAL A 186 4.53 -14.49 -0.73
N THR A 187 4.24 -13.71 0.30
CA THR A 187 3.01 -12.93 0.43
C THR A 187 3.37 -11.46 0.24
N ILE A 188 2.71 -10.79 -0.71
CA ILE A 188 2.84 -9.34 -0.85
C ILE A 188 1.69 -8.66 -0.09
N PHE A 189 2.00 -7.60 0.63
CA PHE A 189 1.00 -6.84 1.36
C PHE A 189 1.31 -5.35 1.29
N GLY A 190 0.26 -4.55 1.23
CA GLY A 190 0.39 -3.10 1.10
C GLY A 190 -0.88 -2.38 1.55
N GLU A 191 -0.72 -1.09 1.83
CA GLU A 191 -1.82 -0.24 2.29
C GLU A 191 -1.90 1.00 1.39
N SER A 192 -3.11 1.43 1.04
CA SER A 192 -3.39 2.61 0.21
C SER A 192 -2.76 2.46 -1.19
N ALA A 193 -1.82 3.33 -1.57
CA ALA A 193 -1.07 3.20 -2.83
C ALA A 193 -0.29 1.87 -2.88
N GLY A 194 0.15 1.36 -1.74
CA GLY A 194 0.74 0.03 -1.63
C GLY A 194 -0.26 -1.07 -1.96
N ALA A 195 -1.51 -0.95 -1.53
CA ALA A 195 -2.57 -1.88 -1.88
C ALA A 195 -2.92 -1.78 -3.37
N GLN A 196 -2.95 -0.58 -3.93
CA GLN A 196 -3.12 -0.38 -5.38
C GLN A 196 -2.00 -1.08 -6.15
N SER A 197 -0.76 -0.96 -5.68
CA SER A 197 0.38 -1.65 -6.26
C SER A 197 0.22 -3.16 -6.21
N VAL A 198 -0.19 -3.70 -5.06
CA VAL A 198 -0.46 -5.15 -4.91
C VAL A 198 -1.55 -5.60 -5.88
N SER A 199 -2.62 -4.81 -6.04
CA SER A 199 -3.69 -5.12 -6.98
C SER A 199 -3.18 -5.19 -8.43
N LEU A 200 -2.25 -4.32 -8.80
CA LEU A 200 -1.64 -4.34 -10.12
C LEU A 200 -0.79 -5.58 -10.33
N HIS A 201 -0.01 -6.01 -9.34
CA HIS A 201 0.77 -7.25 -9.44
C HIS A 201 -0.14 -8.49 -9.55
N LEU A 202 -1.33 -8.46 -8.96
CA LEU A 202 -2.34 -9.51 -9.15
C LEU A 202 -2.88 -9.56 -10.58
N MET A 203 -2.82 -8.45 -11.32
CA MET A 203 -3.29 -8.34 -12.71
C MET A 203 -2.18 -8.53 -13.73
N ILE A 204 -0.97 -8.07 -13.41
CA ILE A 204 0.17 -8.09 -14.34
C ILE A 204 0.65 -9.53 -14.50
N HIS A 205 0.62 -10.03 -15.74
CA HIS A 205 0.98 -11.41 -16.04
C HIS A 205 2.42 -11.75 -15.63
N SER A 206 3.37 -10.86 -15.87
CA SER A 206 4.78 -11.06 -15.52
C SER A 206 5.06 -11.05 -14.02
N SER A 207 4.17 -10.52 -13.21
CA SER A 207 4.29 -10.57 -11.74
C SER A 207 3.78 -11.88 -11.13
N LYS A 208 2.98 -12.64 -11.86
CA LYS A 208 2.32 -13.85 -11.36
C LYS A 208 3.27 -14.87 -10.70
N PRO A 209 4.44 -15.22 -11.28
CA PRO A 209 5.32 -16.22 -10.67
C PRO A 209 6.11 -15.69 -9.46
N LEU A 210 6.00 -14.41 -9.12
CA LEU A 210 6.85 -13.76 -8.12
C LEU A 210 6.29 -13.82 -6.71
N PHE A 211 5.02 -14.17 -6.55
CA PHE A 211 4.37 -14.26 -5.24
C PHE A 211 3.22 -15.28 -5.28
N LYS A 212 2.79 -15.70 -4.10
CA LYS A 212 1.75 -16.72 -3.93
C LYS A 212 0.45 -16.17 -3.37
N GLN A 213 0.53 -15.18 -2.49
CA GLN A 213 -0.59 -14.63 -1.74
C GLN A 213 -0.50 -13.13 -1.66
N ALA A 214 -1.64 -12.48 -1.41
CA ALA A 214 -1.70 -11.02 -1.34
C ALA A 214 -2.62 -10.54 -0.22
N VAL A 215 -2.24 -9.42 0.39
CA VAL A 215 -3.07 -8.70 1.35
C VAL A 215 -3.21 -7.26 0.86
N LEU A 216 -4.46 -6.83 0.66
CA LEU A 216 -4.79 -5.51 0.13
C LEU A 216 -5.49 -4.72 1.23
N GLN A 217 -4.77 -3.74 1.79
CA GLN A 217 -5.24 -2.97 2.94
C GLN A 217 -5.68 -1.58 2.48
N SER A 218 -6.96 -1.29 2.60
CA SER A 218 -7.56 0.00 2.23
C SER A 218 -7.31 0.38 0.77
N LEU A 219 -7.68 -0.53 -0.12
CA LEU A 219 -7.53 -0.31 -1.57
C LEU A 219 -8.61 0.66 -2.07
N PRO A 220 -8.23 1.85 -2.58
CA PRO A 220 -9.18 2.79 -3.15
C PRO A 220 -9.57 2.38 -4.58
N PHE A 221 -10.39 1.35 -4.69
CA PHE A 221 -10.75 0.73 -5.97
C PHE A 221 -11.36 1.69 -6.99
N SER A 222 -12.18 2.64 -6.53
CA SER A 222 -12.88 3.57 -7.43
C SER A 222 -12.03 4.75 -7.88
N ILE A 223 -10.79 4.86 -7.40
CA ILE A 223 -9.84 5.84 -7.93
C ILE A 223 -9.21 5.23 -9.18
N PRO A 224 -9.47 5.80 -10.37
CA PRO A 224 -9.03 5.17 -11.61
C PRO A 224 -7.53 5.35 -11.85
N LEU A 225 -6.94 4.36 -12.54
CA LEU A 225 -5.62 4.52 -13.12
C LEU A 225 -5.66 5.59 -14.21
N LYS A 226 -4.54 6.28 -14.40
CA LYS A 226 -4.41 7.31 -15.42
C LYS A 226 -4.59 6.72 -16.82
N THR A 227 -5.20 7.50 -17.70
CA THR A 227 -5.39 7.15 -19.11
C THR A 227 -4.83 8.30 -19.97
N HIS A 228 -5.66 8.98 -20.77
CA HIS A 228 -5.23 10.11 -21.59
C HIS A 228 -4.71 11.30 -20.78
N ASP A 229 -5.15 11.47 -19.55
CA ASP A 229 -4.71 12.51 -18.63
C ASP A 229 -3.25 12.36 -18.20
N ALA A 230 -2.66 11.15 -18.26
CA ALA A 230 -1.25 10.92 -17.96
C ALA A 230 -0.33 11.71 -18.91
N LEU A 231 -0.66 11.71 -20.20
CA LEU A 231 0.12 12.45 -21.21
C LEU A 231 0.01 13.97 -21.01
N ARG A 232 -1.19 14.45 -20.67
CA ARG A 232 -1.41 15.87 -20.35
C ARG A 232 -0.59 16.29 -19.13
N LEU A 233 -0.59 15.46 -18.09
CA LEU A 233 0.18 15.71 -16.88
C LEU A 233 1.69 15.80 -17.20
N GLY A 234 2.19 14.92 -18.09
CA GLY A 234 3.57 14.94 -18.55
C GLY A 234 3.92 16.23 -19.30
N LYS A 235 3.01 16.75 -20.13
CA LYS A 235 3.19 18.03 -20.82
C LYS A 235 3.21 19.21 -19.83
N ASP A 236 2.31 19.22 -18.86
CA ASP A 236 2.26 20.26 -17.82
C ASP A 236 3.55 20.25 -16.97
N PHE A 237 4.04 19.06 -16.64
CA PHE A 237 5.31 18.90 -15.93
C PHE A 237 6.48 19.46 -16.74
N ALA A 238 6.61 19.11 -18.01
CA ALA A 238 7.70 19.60 -18.87
C ALA A 238 7.67 21.14 -18.97
N LYS A 239 6.47 21.72 -19.08
CA LYS A 239 6.29 23.18 -19.13
C LYS A 239 6.84 23.85 -17.87
N GLU A 240 6.64 23.27 -16.70
CA GLU A 240 7.16 23.80 -15.43
C GLU A 240 8.69 23.72 -15.32
N THR A 241 9.32 22.85 -16.12
CA THR A 241 10.79 22.73 -16.17
C THR A 241 11.44 23.65 -17.19
N ASN A 242 10.67 24.36 -18.02
CA ASN A 242 11.13 25.10 -19.19
C ASN A 242 11.75 24.21 -20.28
N CYS A 243 11.56 22.90 -20.21
CA CYS A 243 11.92 21.96 -21.27
C CYS A 243 10.70 21.66 -22.13
N SER A 244 10.93 21.34 -23.42
CA SER A 244 9.88 20.72 -24.23
C SER A 244 9.62 19.28 -23.74
N ALA A 245 8.38 18.83 -23.83
CA ALA A 245 7.99 17.47 -23.43
C ALA A 245 8.72 16.38 -24.25
N SER A 246 9.21 16.73 -25.43
CA SER A 246 9.98 15.83 -26.31
C SER A 246 11.49 16.00 -26.18
N ASP A 247 11.96 16.97 -25.41
CA ASP A 247 13.40 17.25 -25.25
C ASP A 247 13.96 16.51 -24.02
N PHE A 248 14.28 15.23 -24.19
CA PHE A 248 14.81 14.40 -23.13
C PHE A 248 16.23 14.77 -22.72
N VAL A 249 17.02 15.38 -23.59
CA VAL A 249 18.34 15.91 -23.22
C VAL A 249 18.18 16.98 -22.16
N CYS A 250 17.24 17.91 -22.35
CA CYS A 250 16.90 18.94 -21.38
C CYS A 250 16.37 18.33 -20.09
N LEU A 251 15.37 17.46 -20.18
CA LEU A 251 14.71 16.84 -19.02
C LEU A 251 15.68 16.01 -18.17
N LEU A 252 16.56 15.23 -18.82
CA LEU A 252 17.55 14.40 -18.13
C LEU A 252 18.69 15.21 -17.50
N SER A 253 18.94 16.43 -17.99
CA SER A 253 19.98 17.31 -17.44
C SER A 253 19.58 18.02 -16.15
N LEU A 254 18.30 17.99 -15.79
CA LEU A 254 17.78 18.66 -14.61
C LEU A 254 18.29 18.01 -13.32
N ALA A 255 18.64 18.85 -12.32
CA ALA A 255 18.93 18.35 -10.99
C ALA A 255 17.66 17.70 -10.38
N PRO A 256 17.82 16.67 -9.52
CA PRO A 256 16.65 16.03 -8.89
C PRO A 256 15.73 17.02 -8.18
N GLN A 257 16.28 18.05 -7.53
CA GLN A 257 15.50 19.06 -6.83
C GLN A 257 14.65 19.91 -7.79
N ALA A 258 15.16 20.18 -8.99
CA ALA A 258 14.42 20.91 -10.03
C ALA A 258 13.26 20.07 -10.57
N VAL A 259 13.46 18.76 -10.74
CA VAL A 259 12.42 17.82 -11.13
C VAL A 259 11.34 17.77 -10.04
N LEU A 260 11.73 17.69 -8.79
CA LEU A 260 10.80 17.66 -7.66
C LEU A 260 9.99 18.96 -7.56
N ALA A 261 10.63 20.12 -7.75
CA ALA A 261 9.96 21.42 -7.75
C ALA A 261 8.91 21.50 -8.86
N ALA A 262 9.24 21.05 -10.07
CA ALA A 262 8.31 21.01 -11.20
C ALA A 262 7.12 20.06 -10.93
N GLN A 263 7.40 18.90 -10.34
CA GLN A 263 6.37 17.96 -9.92
C GLN A 263 5.39 18.61 -8.94
N MET A 264 5.88 19.35 -7.97
CA MET A 264 5.05 20.02 -6.97
C MET A 264 4.17 21.10 -7.59
N LYS A 265 4.68 21.86 -8.56
CA LYS A 265 3.91 22.87 -9.28
C LYS A 265 2.84 22.24 -10.19
N THR A 266 3.10 21.05 -10.68
CA THR A 266 2.15 20.31 -11.52
C THR A 266 1.04 19.66 -10.69
N SER A 267 1.31 19.37 -9.42
CA SER A 267 0.32 18.85 -8.49
C SER A 267 -0.67 19.97 -8.14
N LYS A 268 -1.88 19.86 -8.68
CA LYS A 268 -2.87 20.93 -8.62
C LYS A 268 -3.39 21.19 -7.20
N VAL A 269 -3.74 22.45 -6.94
CA VAL A 269 -4.54 22.84 -5.78
C VAL A 269 -5.85 22.05 -5.81
N VAL A 270 -6.24 21.53 -4.65
CA VAL A 270 -7.45 20.74 -4.51
C VAL A 270 -8.67 21.55 -4.98
N ASN A 271 -9.36 21.07 -6.00
CA ASN A 271 -10.62 21.62 -6.45
C ASN A 271 -11.76 20.89 -5.73
N PRO A 272 -12.58 21.57 -4.89
CA PRO A 272 -13.68 20.91 -4.18
C PRO A 272 -14.68 20.20 -5.11
N PHE A 273 -14.86 20.68 -6.35
CA PHE A 273 -15.73 20.05 -7.35
C PHE A 273 -15.14 18.75 -7.90
N ARG A 274 -13.88 18.47 -7.60
CA ARG A 274 -13.15 17.28 -8.02
C ARG A 274 -12.33 16.73 -6.86
N PHE A 275 -12.88 16.77 -5.64
CA PHE A 275 -12.11 16.40 -4.45
C PHE A 275 -11.62 14.94 -4.45
N LEU A 276 -12.27 14.05 -5.21
CA LEU A 276 -11.77 12.68 -5.37
C LEU A 276 -10.50 12.60 -6.22
N GLU A 277 -10.22 13.61 -7.06
CA GLU A 277 -8.98 13.64 -7.85
C GLU A 277 -7.74 13.99 -7.02
N VAL A 278 -7.91 14.40 -5.77
CA VAL A 278 -6.81 14.57 -4.80
C VAL A 278 -6.08 13.27 -4.54
N PHE A 279 -6.78 12.16 -4.68
CA PHE A 279 -6.17 10.85 -4.67
C PHE A 279 -5.46 10.66 -6.01
N GLU A 280 -4.13 10.68 -6.01
CA GLU A 280 -3.32 10.37 -7.17
C GLU A 280 -3.34 11.41 -8.31
N THR A 281 -2.70 12.53 -8.08
CA THR A 281 -2.25 13.38 -9.20
C THR A 281 -1.24 12.62 -10.05
N TRP A 282 -0.30 11.93 -9.40
CA TRP A 282 0.69 11.06 -10.02
C TRP A 282 0.40 9.62 -9.66
N GLY A 283 0.57 8.70 -10.59
CA GLY A 283 0.36 7.28 -10.32
C GLY A 283 0.41 6.41 -11.55
N PRO A 284 0.14 5.12 -11.37
CA PRO A 284 0.12 4.17 -12.47
C PRO A 284 -0.91 4.53 -13.53
N HIS A 285 -0.61 4.18 -14.78
CA HIS A 285 -1.53 4.42 -15.89
C HIS A 285 -1.69 3.17 -16.77
N ILE A 286 -2.77 3.15 -17.53
CA ILE A 286 -3.03 2.09 -18.50
C ILE A 286 -2.18 2.36 -19.74
N ASP A 287 -1.12 1.56 -19.92
CA ASP A 287 -0.18 1.67 -21.03
C ASP A 287 -0.50 0.71 -22.19
N GLY A 288 -1.44 -0.20 -21.99
CA GLY A 288 -1.83 -1.18 -22.99
C GLY A 288 -0.92 -2.41 -23.09
N GLU A 289 0.19 -2.43 -22.37
CA GLU A 289 1.15 -3.55 -22.36
C GLU A 289 1.27 -4.19 -20.98
N LEU A 290 1.83 -3.46 -20.01
CA LEU A 290 1.97 -3.92 -18.63
C LEU A 290 0.62 -3.90 -17.91
N ILE A 291 -0.12 -2.80 -18.05
CA ILE A 291 -1.43 -2.59 -17.44
C ILE A 291 -2.43 -2.31 -18.57
N THR A 292 -3.42 -3.19 -18.72
CA THR A 292 -4.35 -3.18 -19.86
C THR A 292 -5.74 -2.70 -19.52
N GLU A 293 -6.11 -2.65 -18.23
CA GLU A 293 -7.46 -2.24 -17.80
C GLU A 293 -7.42 -1.69 -16.38
N GLN A 294 -8.51 -1.05 -15.98
CA GLN A 294 -8.70 -0.59 -14.60
C GLN A 294 -8.77 -1.77 -13.63
N ALA A 295 -8.21 -1.59 -12.42
CA ALA A 295 -8.20 -2.63 -11.39
C ALA A 295 -9.62 -3.12 -11.06
N ILE A 296 -10.55 -2.17 -10.86
CA ILE A 296 -11.94 -2.51 -10.53
C ILE A 296 -12.58 -3.39 -11.63
N THR A 297 -12.29 -3.10 -12.88
CA THR A 297 -12.80 -3.87 -14.03
C THR A 297 -12.22 -5.28 -14.03
N ALA A 298 -10.91 -5.41 -13.88
CA ALA A 298 -10.24 -6.71 -13.85
C ALA A 298 -10.73 -7.58 -12.70
N PHE A 299 -10.87 -6.99 -11.51
CA PHE A 299 -11.33 -7.72 -10.32
C PHE A 299 -12.77 -8.19 -10.46
N GLN A 300 -13.65 -7.39 -11.06
CA GLN A 300 -15.05 -7.76 -11.30
C GLN A 300 -15.18 -8.85 -12.35
N LYS A 301 -14.34 -8.88 -13.38
CA LYS A 301 -14.32 -9.92 -14.40
C LYS A 301 -13.67 -11.22 -13.94
N GLY A 302 -12.89 -11.20 -12.86
CA GLY A 302 -12.07 -12.31 -12.44
C GLY A 302 -10.71 -12.39 -13.18
N ASP A 303 -10.29 -11.35 -13.87
CA ASP A 303 -9.01 -11.28 -14.61
C ASP A 303 -7.87 -10.88 -13.69
N TRP A 304 -7.67 -11.64 -12.62
CA TRP A 304 -6.61 -11.43 -11.64
C TRP A 304 -6.25 -12.75 -10.98
N GLN A 305 -5.08 -12.78 -10.33
CA GLN A 305 -4.61 -13.95 -9.59
C GLN A 305 -5.36 -14.04 -8.25
N LYS A 306 -6.47 -14.76 -8.23
CA LYS A 306 -7.44 -14.77 -7.14
C LYS A 306 -7.35 -15.97 -6.19
N GLU A 307 -6.28 -16.72 -6.26
CA GLU A 307 -6.14 -17.95 -5.48
C GLU A 307 -6.23 -17.69 -3.98
N LYS A 308 -5.53 -16.67 -3.48
CA LYS A 308 -5.59 -16.32 -2.05
C LYS A 308 -5.38 -14.83 -1.85
N ALA A 309 -6.39 -14.14 -1.32
CA ALA A 309 -6.32 -12.72 -1.05
C ALA A 309 -7.09 -12.33 0.22
N LEU A 310 -6.48 -11.49 1.05
CA LEU A 310 -7.16 -10.81 2.14
C LEU A 310 -7.48 -9.38 1.70
N LEU A 311 -8.72 -8.96 1.87
CA LEU A 311 -9.17 -7.61 1.56
C LEU A 311 -9.60 -6.90 2.84
N LEU A 312 -9.04 -5.73 3.09
CA LEU A 312 -9.30 -4.93 4.26
C LEU A 312 -9.84 -3.55 3.90
N THR A 313 -10.74 -3.04 4.74
CA THR A 313 -10.99 -1.61 4.87
C THR A 313 -10.95 -1.21 6.33
N THR A 314 -10.75 0.09 6.63
CA THR A 314 -11.09 0.65 7.94
C THR A 314 -12.54 1.12 7.91
N SER A 315 -13.17 1.25 9.07
CA SER A 315 -14.60 1.60 9.14
C SER A 315 -14.88 3.05 8.72
N GLU A 316 -13.90 3.94 8.81
CA GLU A 316 -14.07 5.37 8.54
C GLU A 316 -12.99 5.92 7.59
N GLU A 317 -12.72 5.20 6.50
CA GLU A 317 -11.70 5.54 5.49
C GLU A 317 -11.76 7.00 5.02
N GLY A 318 -12.97 7.49 4.76
CA GLY A 318 -13.18 8.80 4.16
C GLY A 318 -12.87 9.99 5.05
N VAL A 319 -12.76 9.82 6.37
CA VAL A 319 -12.51 10.94 7.30
C VAL A 319 -11.23 11.68 6.94
N LEU A 320 -10.14 10.94 6.72
CA LEU A 320 -8.84 11.53 6.37
C LEU A 320 -8.94 12.44 5.15
N PHE A 321 -9.65 11.99 4.14
CA PHE A 321 -9.71 12.65 2.84
C PHE A 321 -10.67 13.85 2.86
N VAL A 322 -11.86 13.68 3.41
CA VAL A 322 -12.87 14.74 3.42
C VAL A 322 -12.45 15.89 4.33
N TYR A 323 -12.04 15.58 5.55
CA TYR A 323 -11.62 16.61 6.51
C TYR A 323 -10.25 17.21 6.16
N GLY A 324 -9.43 16.50 5.40
CA GLY A 324 -8.19 17.03 4.85
C GLY A 324 -8.40 18.06 3.74
N VAL A 325 -9.50 17.94 3.00
CA VAL A 325 -9.88 18.87 1.91
C VAL A 325 -10.73 20.00 2.44
N PHE A 326 -11.73 19.70 3.27
CA PHE A 326 -12.70 20.67 3.76
C PHE A 326 -12.39 21.03 5.23
N ALA A 327 -11.60 22.08 5.41
CA ALA A 327 -11.21 22.54 6.75
C ALA A 327 -12.38 23.18 7.52
N LYS A 328 -13.40 23.65 6.81
CA LYS A 328 -14.59 24.31 7.37
C LYS A 328 -15.83 23.45 7.15
N PRO A 329 -16.87 23.61 7.99
CA PRO A 329 -18.13 22.93 7.76
C PRO A 329 -18.68 23.13 6.35
N VAL A 330 -19.32 22.11 5.82
CA VAL A 330 -19.91 22.09 4.48
C VAL A 330 -21.42 22.08 4.62
N SER A 331 -22.09 23.06 3.99
CA SER A 331 -23.55 23.16 4.00
C SER A 331 -24.18 22.10 3.10
N VAL A 332 -25.50 21.88 3.25
CA VAL A 332 -26.24 20.96 2.37
C VAL A 332 -26.19 21.43 0.91
N VAL A 333 -26.22 22.73 0.65
CA VAL A 333 -26.13 23.28 -0.71
C VAL A 333 -24.76 23.00 -1.32
N GLU A 334 -23.69 23.25 -0.58
CA GLU A 334 -22.32 22.96 -1.02
C GLU A 334 -22.13 21.47 -1.28
N ALA A 335 -22.57 20.62 -0.36
CA ALA A 335 -22.45 19.16 -0.52
C ALA A 335 -23.22 18.68 -1.75
N THR A 336 -24.41 19.21 -1.99
CA THR A 336 -25.21 18.88 -3.18
C THR A 336 -24.47 19.23 -4.47
N VAL A 337 -23.85 20.41 -4.52
CA VAL A 337 -23.08 20.86 -5.69
C VAL A 337 -21.85 19.96 -5.91
N TYR A 338 -21.13 19.61 -4.85
CA TYR A 338 -19.96 18.72 -4.96
C TYR A 338 -20.35 17.33 -5.45
N ILE A 339 -21.42 16.77 -4.91
CA ILE A 339 -21.93 15.44 -5.32
C ILE A 339 -22.40 15.50 -6.79
N ALA A 340 -23.10 16.55 -7.19
CA ALA A 340 -23.54 16.74 -8.58
C ALA A 340 -22.36 16.80 -9.55
N ALA A 341 -21.29 17.50 -9.17
CA ALA A 341 -20.08 17.62 -10.00
C ALA A 341 -19.34 16.30 -10.18
N ILE A 342 -19.33 15.45 -9.15
CA ILE A 342 -18.59 14.18 -9.14
C ILE A 342 -19.42 13.06 -9.77
N PHE A 343 -20.67 12.90 -9.36
CA PHE A 343 -21.50 11.75 -9.70
C PHE A 343 -22.49 12.02 -10.85
N LYS A 344 -22.58 13.24 -11.31
CA LYS A 344 -23.36 13.66 -12.49
C LYS A 344 -24.81 13.12 -12.46
N GLN A 345 -25.19 12.26 -13.41
CA GLN A 345 -26.54 11.73 -13.51
C GLN A 345 -26.97 10.87 -12.30
N HIS A 346 -26.05 10.39 -11.51
CA HIS A 346 -26.34 9.56 -10.34
C HIS A 346 -26.54 10.39 -9.06
N SER A 347 -26.28 11.70 -9.11
CA SER A 347 -26.22 12.55 -7.91
C SER A 347 -27.53 12.60 -7.12
N LEU A 348 -28.69 12.69 -7.81
CA LEU A 348 -29.99 12.73 -7.13
C LEU A 348 -30.29 11.45 -6.36
N ARG A 349 -29.96 10.29 -6.92
CA ARG A 349 -30.15 9.01 -6.25
C ARG A 349 -29.26 8.88 -5.02
N ILE A 350 -28.03 9.35 -5.12
CA ILE A 350 -27.07 9.33 -4.01
C ILE A 350 -27.54 10.26 -2.89
N LEU A 351 -27.95 11.49 -3.23
CA LEU A 351 -28.51 12.44 -2.27
C LEU A 351 -29.74 11.89 -1.57
N HIS A 352 -30.65 11.29 -2.33
CA HIS A 352 -31.86 10.68 -1.78
C HIS A 352 -31.53 9.55 -0.78
N LYS A 353 -30.45 8.81 -1.04
CA LYS A 353 -30.03 7.71 -0.17
C LYS A 353 -29.36 8.18 1.11
N TYR A 354 -28.52 9.21 1.03
CA TYR A 354 -27.68 9.63 2.15
C TYR A 354 -28.26 10.76 2.99
N LEU A 355 -28.96 11.74 2.40
CA LEU A 355 -29.49 12.89 3.15
C LEU A 355 -30.38 12.51 4.35
N PRO A 356 -31.28 11.50 4.25
CA PRO A 356 -32.11 11.12 5.39
C PRO A 356 -31.34 10.56 6.57
N LEU A 357 -30.12 10.06 6.33
CA LEU A 357 -29.28 9.43 7.35
C LEU A 357 -28.37 10.44 8.07
N TYR A 358 -28.15 11.62 7.47
CA TYR A 358 -27.24 12.65 7.96
C TYR A 358 -27.95 13.96 8.09
N LYS A 359 -28.43 14.27 9.32
CA LYS A 359 -29.29 15.43 9.58
C LYS A 359 -28.53 16.63 10.16
N GLU A 360 -27.23 16.52 10.39
CA GLU A 360 -26.41 17.61 10.90
C GLU A 360 -26.26 18.72 9.85
N ALA A 361 -26.15 19.97 10.28
CA ALA A 361 -25.95 21.11 9.38
C ALA A 361 -24.63 21.01 8.62
N ASP A 362 -23.59 20.50 9.28
CA ASP A 362 -22.30 20.21 8.65
C ASP A 362 -22.35 18.86 7.96
N ARG A 363 -22.25 18.85 6.64
CA ARG A 363 -22.37 17.65 5.81
C ARG A 363 -21.06 16.92 5.56
N ARG A 364 -19.97 17.28 6.24
CA ARG A 364 -18.69 16.57 6.07
C ARG A 364 -18.80 15.10 6.47
N ASN A 365 -19.57 14.76 7.50
CA ASN A 365 -19.80 13.37 7.89
C ASN A 365 -20.49 12.56 6.79
N MET A 366 -21.47 13.17 6.12
CA MET A 366 -22.13 12.55 4.96
C MET A 366 -21.15 12.32 3.82
N LEU A 367 -20.34 13.30 3.47
CA LEU A 367 -19.33 13.18 2.42
C LEU A 367 -18.29 12.10 2.78
N THR A 368 -17.88 12.05 4.03
CA THR A 368 -16.96 11.02 4.55
C THR A 368 -17.51 9.62 4.32
N GLN A 369 -18.80 9.42 4.61
CA GLN A 369 -19.41 8.10 4.45
C GLN A 369 -19.57 7.74 2.97
N ILE A 370 -19.90 8.72 2.12
CA ILE A 370 -19.96 8.51 0.67
C ILE A 370 -18.59 8.08 0.14
N VAL A 371 -17.52 8.75 0.55
CA VAL A 371 -16.15 8.40 0.14
C VAL A 371 -15.79 6.99 0.63
N THR A 372 -16.06 6.69 1.89
CA THR A 372 -15.80 5.35 2.45
C THR A 372 -16.48 4.26 1.64
N ASP A 373 -17.78 4.43 1.36
CA ASP A 373 -18.59 3.44 0.67
C ASP A 373 -18.22 3.32 -0.81
N TYR A 374 -18.12 4.46 -1.50
CA TYR A 374 -17.88 4.48 -2.95
C TYR A 374 -16.45 4.10 -3.33
N VAL A 375 -15.47 4.64 -2.62
CA VAL A 375 -14.06 4.45 -3.00
C VAL A 375 -13.50 3.14 -2.47
N PHE A 376 -13.82 2.76 -1.24
CA PHE A 376 -13.15 1.66 -0.55
C PHE A 376 -14.04 0.45 -0.32
N LEU A 377 -15.07 0.60 0.51
CA LEU A 377 -15.80 -0.54 1.07
C LEU A 377 -16.61 -1.32 0.03
N CYS A 378 -17.47 -0.63 -0.70
CA CYS A 378 -18.41 -1.30 -1.60
C CYS A 378 -17.73 -1.91 -2.84
N PRO A 379 -16.76 -1.23 -3.49
CA PRO A 379 -16.02 -1.90 -4.57
C PRO A 379 -15.15 -3.06 -4.07
N SER A 380 -14.64 -3.01 -2.84
CA SER A 380 -13.92 -4.15 -2.23
C SER A 380 -14.86 -5.34 -2.06
N ARG A 381 -16.06 -5.12 -1.54
CA ARG A 381 -17.09 -6.18 -1.40
C ARG A 381 -17.45 -6.77 -2.77
N ARG A 382 -17.71 -5.91 -3.74
CA ARG A 382 -18.10 -6.34 -5.09
C ARG A 382 -16.99 -7.16 -5.76
N SER A 383 -15.75 -6.73 -5.62
CA SER A 383 -14.59 -7.46 -6.13
C SER A 383 -14.38 -8.80 -5.42
N ALA A 384 -14.57 -8.82 -4.11
CA ALA A 384 -14.47 -10.06 -3.32
C ALA A 384 -15.52 -11.08 -3.74
N ARG A 385 -16.77 -10.64 -3.95
CA ARG A 385 -17.86 -11.52 -4.41
C ARG A 385 -17.58 -12.04 -5.81
N ALA A 386 -17.10 -11.20 -6.71
CA ALA A 386 -16.71 -11.63 -8.05
C ALA A 386 -15.55 -12.64 -8.01
N GLY A 387 -14.56 -12.41 -7.17
CA GLY A 387 -13.44 -13.33 -6.98
C GLY A 387 -13.88 -14.70 -6.48
N THR A 388 -14.78 -14.73 -5.51
CA THR A 388 -15.36 -15.97 -4.99
C THR A 388 -16.17 -16.69 -6.06
N ALA A 389 -17.01 -15.97 -6.81
CA ALA A 389 -17.81 -16.55 -7.91
C ALA A 389 -16.92 -17.16 -9.00
N ALA A 390 -15.73 -16.63 -9.21
CA ALA A 390 -14.76 -17.16 -10.17
C ALA A 390 -13.85 -18.26 -9.60
N GLY A 391 -14.17 -18.80 -8.41
CA GLY A 391 -13.44 -19.89 -7.78
C GLY A 391 -12.26 -19.46 -6.90
N GLY A 392 -12.11 -18.17 -6.63
CA GLY A 392 -11.04 -17.65 -5.78
C GLY A 392 -11.29 -17.87 -4.30
N HIS A 393 -10.22 -17.74 -3.52
CA HIS A 393 -10.24 -17.81 -2.07
C HIS A 393 -10.00 -16.42 -1.51
N VAL A 394 -11.04 -15.80 -0.95
CA VAL A 394 -11.01 -14.43 -0.46
C VAL A 394 -11.50 -14.39 0.98
N TRP A 395 -10.84 -13.60 1.80
CA TRP A 395 -11.27 -13.29 3.17
C TRP A 395 -11.42 -11.78 3.27
N MET A 396 -12.47 -11.33 3.95
CA MET A 396 -12.69 -9.90 4.16
C MET A 396 -12.68 -9.55 5.64
N TYR A 397 -12.21 -8.36 5.94
CA TYR A 397 -12.23 -7.81 7.30
C TYR A 397 -12.40 -6.30 7.29
N VAL A 398 -12.85 -5.79 8.42
CA VAL A 398 -12.94 -4.36 8.68
C VAL A 398 -12.18 -4.08 9.96
N PHE A 399 -11.25 -3.13 9.92
CA PHE A 399 -10.58 -2.65 11.11
C PHE A 399 -11.44 -1.55 11.72
N ASP A 400 -11.84 -1.74 12.98
CA ASP A 400 -12.83 -0.89 13.65
C ASP A 400 -12.42 -0.61 15.10
N HIS A 401 -11.26 0.04 15.24
CA HIS A 401 -10.76 0.44 16.57
C HIS A 401 -10.17 1.84 16.53
N VAL A 402 -10.64 2.71 17.41
CA VAL A 402 -10.07 4.05 17.60
C VAL A 402 -8.84 3.94 18.48
N SER A 403 -7.68 4.39 17.98
CA SER A 403 -6.43 4.37 18.74
C SER A 403 -6.53 5.24 19.98
N SER A 404 -6.10 4.72 21.12
CA SER A 404 -6.03 5.48 22.38
C SER A 404 -4.88 6.50 22.36
N ASP A 405 -3.80 6.22 21.64
CA ASP A 405 -2.68 7.15 21.46
C ASP A 405 -2.91 8.01 20.22
N ARG A 406 -3.23 9.28 20.44
CA ARG A 406 -3.51 10.25 19.37
C ARG A 406 -2.28 10.62 18.55
N SER A 407 -1.08 10.39 19.07
CA SER A 407 0.17 10.71 18.38
C SER A 407 0.38 9.90 17.09
N VAL A 408 -0.31 8.75 16.94
CA VAL A 408 -0.28 7.96 15.71
C VAL A 408 -0.77 8.74 14.49
N TRP A 409 -1.55 9.80 14.70
CA TRP A 409 -2.12 10.61 13.62
C TRP A 409 -1.29 11.83 13.23
N SER A 410 -0.12 12.03 13.87
CA SER A 410 0.83 13.11 13.52
C SER A 410 0.18 14.50 13.44
N GLY A 411 -0.71 14.82 14.39
CA GLY A 411 -1.38 16.12 14.46
C GLY A 411 -2.65 16.26 13.63
N LEU A 412 -3.09 15.21 12.93
CA LEU A 412 -4.37 15.20 12.21
C LEU A 412 -5.52 15.04 13.22
N THR A 413 -5.93 16.16 13.80
CA THR A 413 -6.90 16.19 14.93
C THR A 413 -8.25 15.57 14.55
N PHE A 414 -8.64 15.66 13.29
CA PHE A 414 -9.92 15.10 12.82
C PHE A 414 -9.94 13.56 12.83
N CYS A 415 -8.80 12.90 13.01
CA CYS A 415 -8.73 11.45 13.12
C CYS A 415 -8.71 10.95 14.58
N TYR A 416 -8.62 11.83 15.60
CA TYR A 416 -8.43 11.44 17.00
C TYR A 416 -9.54 10.55 17.55
N GLU A 417 -10.78 10.76 17.12
CA GLU A 417 -11.94 10.00 17.58
C GLU A 417 -12.47 9.05 16.49
N HIS A 418 -11.66 8.78 15.45
CA HIS A 418 -12.09 8.05 14.27
C HIS A 418 -11.14 6.93 13.88
N VAL A 419 -11.63 6.01 13.06
CA VAL A 419 -10.86 4.92 12.47
C VAL A 419 -10.50 5.33 11.04
N CYS A 420 -9.63 6.32 10.94
CA CYS A 420 -9.20 6.89 9.66
C CYS A 420 -8.41 5.89 8.82
N HIS A 421 -8.20 6.24 7.56
CA HIS A 421 -7.32 5.52 6.64
C HIS A 421 -5.92 5.35 7.25
N GLY A 422 -5.43 4.11 7.29
CA GLY A 422 -4.14 3.79 7.91
C GLY A 422 -4.21 3.44 9.40
N ALA A 423 -5.39 3.40 10.01
CA ALA A 423 -5.57 3.16 11.44
C ALA A 423 -5.02 1.80 11.92
N GLU A 424 -5.01 0.78 11.06
CA GLU A 424 -4.55 -0.56 11.41
C GLU A 424 -3.04 -0.70 11.44
N LEU A 425 -2.29 0.20 10.81
CA LEU A 425 -0.84 0.06 10.66
C LEU A 425 -0.08 -0.01 11.99
N PRO A 426 -0.36 0.84 13.00
CA PRO A 426 0.30 0.71 14.30
C PRO A 426 0.04 -0.63 14.99
N PHE A 427 -1.09 -1.25 14.70
CA PHE A 427 -1.46 -2.56 15.27
C PHE A 427 -0.83 -3.71 14.49
N LEU A 428 -0.82 -3.63 13.17
CA LEU A 428 -0.23 -4.66 12.32
C LEU A 428 1.29 -4.76 12.53
N PHE A 429 1.98 -3.64 12.55
CA PHE A 429 3.44 -3.63 12.70
C PHE A 429 3.90 -3.77 14.14
N ASP A 430 3.04 -3.46 15.12
CA ASP A 430 3.35 -3.58 16.54
C ASP A 430 4.68 -2.89 16.88
N SER A 431 4.94 -1.75 16.25
CA SER A 431 6.23 -1.07 16.25
C SER A 431 6.34 0.04 17.29
N ALA A 432 5.46 0.04 18.29
CA ALA A 432 5.43 1.05 19.37
C ALA A 432 6.82 1.34 19.96
N PRO A 433 7.67 0.33 20.27
CA PRO A 433 8.97 0.61 20.89
C PRO A 433 9.92 1.44 20.03
N VAL A 434 9.75 1.46 18.70
CA VAL A 434 10.64 2.19 17.78
C VAL A 434 9.97 3.34 17.06
N ALA A 435 8.64 3.44 17.09
CA ALA A 435 7.88 4.45 16.34
C ALA A 435 7.23 5.52 17.24
N ASN A 436 7.57 5.59 18.52
CA ASN A 436 7.13 6.61 19.47
C ASN A 436 5.60 6.70 19.62
N TYR A 437 4.93 5.57 19.71
CA TYR A 437 3.53 5.51 20.13
C TYR A 437 3.35 4.44 21.20
N SER A 438 2.20 4.42 21.84
CA SER A 438 1.88 3.45 22.89
C SER A 438 0.61 2.70 22.58
N LEU A 439 0.54 1.47 23.05
CA LEU A 439 -0.65 0.63 22.99
C LEU A 439 -1.07 0.29 24.42
N THR A 440 -2.38 0.36 24.70
CA THR A 440 -2.94 -0.19 25.93
C THR A 440 -2.83 -1.72 25.93
N LEU A 441 -3.07 -2.37 27.07
CA LEU A 441 -3.06 -3.84 27.11
C LEU A 441 -4.09 -4.46 26.16
N PRO A 442 -5.35 -4.00 26.09
CA PRO A 442 -6.30 -4.50 25.10
C PRO A 442 -5.85 -4.27 23.65
N GLU A 443 -5.21 -3.14 23.38
CA GLU A 443 -4.67 -2.81 22.05
C GLU A 443 -3.50 -3.70 21.67
N LYS A 444 -2.61 -3.97 22.61
CA LYS A 444 -1.50 -4.91 22.42
C LYS A 444 -2.02 -6.32 22.12
N LEU A 445 -3.09 -6.71 22.80
CA LEU A 445 -3.73 -7.99 22.54
C LEU A 445 -4.35 -8.04 21.14
N LEU A 446 -5.02 -6.96 20.69
CA LEU A 446 -5.53 -6.83 19.32
C LEU A 446 -4.41 -6.95 18.31
N SER A 447 -3.31 -6.23 18.51
CA SER A 447 -2.13 -6.29 17.66
C SER A 447 -1.60 -7.73 17.51
N ASN A 448 -1.40 -8.42 18.62
CA ASN A 448 -0.90 -9.79 18.62
C ASN A 448 -1.87 -10.77 17.94
N ARG A 449 -3.18 -10.58 18.14
CA ARG A 449 -4.19 -11.41 17.48
C ARG A 449 -4.22 -11.19 15.97
N MET A 450 -4.08 -9.95 15.51
CA MET A 450 -3.92 -9.66 14.09
C MET A 450 -2.71 -10.36 13.52
N LEU A 451 -1.58 -10.32 14.23
CA LEU A 451 -0.36 -11.00 13.81
C LEU A 451 -0.54 -12.53 13.73
N CYS A 452 -1.36 -13.10 14.59
CA CYS A 452 -1.70 -14.52 14.47
C CYS A 452 -2.40 -14.83 13.13
N TYR A 453 -3.34 -13.99 12.72
CA TYR A 453 -4.05 -14.16 11.43
C TYR A 453 -3.12 -13.95 10.24
N TRP A 454 -2.33 -12.86 10.25
CA TRP A 454 -1.38 -12.57 9.17
C TRP A 454 -0.31 -13.64 9.06
N GLY A 455 0.24 -14.08 10.18
CA GLY A 455 1.24 -15.15 10.22
C GLY A 455 0.69 -16.47 9.71
N ALA A 456 -0.49 -16.87 10.15
CA ALA A 456 -1.15 -18.09 9.67
C ALA A 456 -1.39 -18.01 8.15
N PHE A 457 -1.83 -16.87 7.65
CA PHE A 457 -2.01 -16.65 6.22
C PHE A 457 -0.69 -16.77 5.44
N ALA A 458 0.36 -16.14 5.92
CA ALA A 458 1.69 -16.21 5.29
C ALA A 458 2.25 -17.64 5.26
N HIS A 459 2.04 -18.40 6.33
CA HIS A 459 2.54 -19.77 6.43
C HIS A 459 1.74 -20.79 5.62
N THR A 460 0.41 -20.65 5.59
CA THR A 460 -0.49 -21.70 5.08
C THR A 460 -1.45 -21.25 3.99
N GLY A 461 -1.65 -19.94 3.84
CA GLY A 461 -2.69 -19.38 2.98
C GLY A 461 -4.09 -19.40 3.59
N ASP A 462 -4.20 -19.73 4.86
CA ASP A 462 -5.47 -19.70 5.62
C ASP A 462 -5.24 -18.94 6.92
N PRO A 463 -5.91 -17.78 7.12
CA PRO A 463 -5.70 -16.97 8.33
C PRO A 463 -6.15 -17.66 9.61
N SER A 464 -7.02 -18.68 9.50
CA SER A 464 -7.53 -19.46 10.62
C SER A 464 -6.84 -20.82 10.78
N SER A 465 -5.71 -21.03 10.12
CA SER A 465 -4.97 -22.29 10.24
C SER A 465 -4.59 -22.55 11.70
N ARG A 466 -4.70 -23.83 12.09
CA ARG A 466 -4.27 -24.31 13.43
C ARG A 466 -2.77 -24.48 13.54
N VAL A 467 -2.03 -24.41 12.45
CA VAL A 467 -0.58 -24.39 12.45
C VAL A 467 -0.15 -22.99 12.92
N GLN A 468 0.09 -22.85 14.22
CA GLN A 468 0.37 -21.55 14.83
C GLN A 468 1.87 -21.39 15.05
N GLN A 469 2.34 -20.15 14.89
CA GLN A 469 3.76 -19.80 14.99
C GLN A 469 4.21 -19.60 16.44
N THR A 470 3.28 -19.35 17.36
CA THR A 470 3.57 -19.09 18.77
C THR A 470 2.62 -19.85 19.69
N VAL A 471 3.08 -20.09 20.94
CA VAL A 471 2.23 -20.59 22.00
C VAL A 471 1.06 -19.65 22.26
N PHE A 472 1.30 -18.34 22.21
CA PHE A 472 0.27 -17.31 22.35
C PHE A 472 -0.89 -17.56 21.40
N CYS A 473 -0.61 -17.73 20.11
CA CYS A 473 -1.66 -17.92 19.09
C CYS A 473 -2.47 -19.20 19.32
N ARG A 474 -1.80 -20.30 19.76
CA ARG A 474 -2.50 -21.55 20.08
C ARG A 474 -3.44 -21.39 21.29
N GLU A 475 -3.03 -20.61 22.29
CA GLU A 475 -3.81 -20.44 23.52
C GLU A 475 -4.95 -19.46 23.39
N GLN A 476 -4.90 -18.53 22.41
CA GLN A 476 -5.92 -17.49 22.24
C GLN A 476 -7.27 -18.02 21.76
N ARG A 477 -7.31 -19.18 21.11
CA ARG A 477 -8.55 -19.74 20.54
C ARG A 477 -9.30 -18.67 19.74
N LEU A 478 -8.61 -18.08 18.75
CA LEU A 478 -9.16 -17.02 17.93
C LEU A 478 -10.44 -17.44 17.21
N PRO A 479 -11.40 -16.52 17.03
CA PRO A 479 -12.55 -16.78 16.17
C PRO A 479 -12.09 -17.25 14.80
N VAL A 480 -12.81 -18.22 14.22
CA VAL A 480 -12.56 -18.64 12.84
C VAL A 480 -12.91 -17.49 11.91
N TRP A 481 -11.96 -17.13 11.06
CA TRP A 481 -12.17 -16.18 9.98
C TRP A 481 -12.59 -16.97 8.75
N PRO A 482 -13.90 -17.04 8.43
CA PRO A 482 -14.36 -17.85 7.31
C PRO A 482 -14.02 -17.18 5.98
N ARG A 483 -13.88 -17.98 4.94
CA ARG A 483 -13.78 -17.43 3.59
C ARG A 483 -15.03 -16.61 3.29
N TYR A 484 -14.84 -15.52 2.56
CA TYR A 484 -15.93 -14.64 2.15
C TYR A 484 -16.73 -15.33 1.03
N SER A 485 -17.81 -16.00 1.39
CA SER A 485 -18.62 -16.80 0.46
C SER A 485 -20.08 -16.82 0.90
N ASP A 486 -20.99 -17.19 -0.03
CA ASP A 486 -22.41 -17.33 0.27
C ASP A 486 -22.67 -18.48 1.25
N THR A 487 -21.90 -19.57 1.17
CA THR A 487 -22.02 -20.70 2.09
C THR A 487 -21.66 -20.34 3.52
N SER A 488 -20.78 -19.35 3.72
CA SER A 488 -20.44 -18.81 5.04
C SER A 488 -21.37 -17.68 5.49
N GLY A 489 -22.33 -17.25 4.64
CA GLY A 489 -23.23 -16.13 4.93
C GLY A 489 -22.58 -14.76 4.70
N TRP A 490 -21.56 -14.68 3.87
CA TRP A 490 -20.81 -13.44 3.58
C TRP A 490 -20.25 -12.77 4.84
N LEU A 491 -19.67 -13.58 5.73
CA LEU A 491 -19.09 -13.11 6.98
C LEU A 491 -17.79 -12.37 6.75
N VAL A 492 -17.66 -11.26 7.47
CA VAL A 492 -16.49 -10.40 7.50
C VAL A 492 -15.90 -10.43 8.91
N MET A 493 -14.57 -10.52 9.03
CA MET A 493 -13.92 -10.42 10.34
C MET A 493 -13.90 -8.97 10.78
N ASN A 494 -14.44 -8.69 11.97
CA ASN A 494 -14.33 -7.37 12.58
C ASN A 494 -13.10 -7.34 13.49
N LEU A 495 -12.08 -6.60 13.07
CA LEU A 495 -10.84 -6.42 13.83
C LEU A 495 -10.99 -5.24 14.79
N THR A 496 -11.31 -5.57 16.01
CA THR A 496 -11.47 -4.65 17.12
C THR A 496 -11.05 -5.36 18.39
N VAL A 497 -11.09 -4.69 19.53
CA VAL A 497 -10.70 -5.28 20.83
C VAL A 497 -11.45 -6.58 21.09
N ARG A 498 -12.71 -6.68 20.66
CA ARG A 498 -13.50 -7.91 20.72
C ARG A 498 -13.67 -8.49 19.32
N LEU A 499 -12.68 -9.27 18.88
CA LEU A 499 -12.70 -9.90 17.57
C LEU A 499 -13.94 -10.77 17.36
N HIS A 500 -14.63 -10.59 16.24
CA HIS A 500 -15.77 -11.45 15.88
C HIS A 500 -16.02 -11.39 14.38
N ALA A 501 -16.52 -12.49 13.83
CA ALA A 501 -17.02 -12.54 12.47
C ALA A 501 -18.49 -12.09 12.45
N GLN A 502 -18.86 -11.28 11.48
CA GLN A 502 -20.23 -10.78 11.33
C GLN A 502 -20.58 -10.56 9.88
N VAL A 503 -21.86 -10.52 9.58
CA VAL A 503 -22.36 -10.04 8.29
C VAL A 503 -22.02 -8.55 8.20
N GLY A 504 -21.60 -8.10 7.03
CA GLY A 504 -21.22 -6.70 6.84
C GLY A 504 -22.35 -5.74 7.19
N THR A 505 -22.05 -4.72 8.02
CA THR A 505 -23.05 -3.77 8.53
C THR A 505 -23.58 -2.81 7.45
N ARG A 506 -22.86 -2.67 6.35
CA ARG A 506 -23.21 -1.74 5.27
C ARG A 506 -23.68 -2.46 3.99
N ASN A 507 -24.13 -3.68 4.10
CA ASN A 507 -24.56 -4.46 2.94
C ASN A 507 -25.70 -3.78 2.16
N HIS A 508 -26.66 -3.19 2.86
CA HIS A 508 -27.77 -2.47 2.22
C HIS A 508 -27.27 -1.26 1.38
N ILE A 509 -26.33 -0.51 1.91
CA ILE A 509 -25.71 0.63 1.21
C ILE A 509 -24.89 0.14 0.03
N CYS A 510 -24.11 -0.92 0.20
CA CYS A 510 -23.32 -1.47 -0.89
C CYS A 510 -24.18 -2.08 -1.99
N ASP A 511 -25.32 -2.68 -1.65
CA ASP A 511 -26.30 -3.12 -2.66
C ASP A 511 -26.80 -1.94 -3.51
N PHE A 512 -27.05 -0.80 -2.87
CA PHE A 512 -27.40 0.42 -3.58
C PHE A 512 -26.30 0.83 -4.57
N TRP A 513 -25.04 0.88 -4.14
CA TRP A 513 -23.93 1.24 -5.03
C TRP A 513 -23.74 0.24 -6.17
N ASP A 514 -23.93 -1.04 -5.92
CA ASP A 514 -23.82 -2.08 -6.93
C ASP A 514 -24.89 -1.91 -8.03
N GLN A 515 -26.10 -1.49 -7.65
CA GLN A 515 -27.21 -1.25 -8.59
C GLN A 515 -27.05 0.06 -9.37
N LEU A 516 -26.29 1.00 -8.85
CA LEU A 516 -26.11 2.29 -9.49
C LEU A 516 -25.29 2.18 -10.78
N GLY A 517 -24.48 1.15 -10.87
CA GLY A 517 -23.60 0.94 -12.03
C GLY A 517 -22.32 1.73 -11.94
#